data_8d859a7671efbab100b3a6e4017d96fe
#
_entry.id   8d859a7671efbab100b3a6e4017d96fe
#
_cell.length_a   1.000
_cell.length_b   1.000
_cell.length_c   1.000
_cell.angle_alpha   90.00
_cell.angle_beta   90.00
_cell.angle_gamma   90.00
#
_symmetry.space_group_name_H-M   'P 1'
#
loop_
_entity.id
_entity.type
_entity.pdbx_description
1 polymer ?
#
loop_
_entity_poly.entity_id
_entity_poly.type
_entity_poly.pdbx_seq_one_letter_code
_entity_poly.pdbx_strand_id
1 'polypeptide(L)'
;MITFDDVLAARERIGDAIYYSPCPQSISLSQITGCDIYCKMDYLQRTGSFKERGARNALLLLDAEQKQRGVVAASAGNHALGLAYHGQQLAFPSRS
;
A
#
# COMPACT_ATOMS: atom_id res chain seq x y z
N MET A 1 -18.82 -0.44 -7.39
CA MET A 1 -17.82 -1.48 -7.76
C MET A 1 -16.54 -0.79 -8.22
N ILE A 2 -15.41 -1.30 -7.81
CA ILE A 2 -14.10 -0.78 -8.21
C ILE A 2 -13.84 -1.17 -9.67
N THR A 3 -13.37 -0.21 -10.46
CA THR A 3 -13.00 -0.41 -11.86
C THR A 3 -11.48 -0.32 -12.03
N PHE A 4 -10.98 -0.68 -13.22
CA PHE A 4 -9.57 -0.49 -13.53
C PHE A 4 -9.16 0.99 -13.51
N ASP A 5 -10.06 1.88 -13.90
CA ASP A 5 -9.80 3.32 -13.81
C ASP A 5 -9.60 3.78 -12.37
N ASP A 6 -10.28 3.17 -11.40
CA ASP A 6 -10.05 3.44 -9.98
C ASP A 6 -8.65 3.03 -9.55
N VAL A 7 -8.14 1.91 -10.07
CA VAL A 7 -6.77 1.45 -9.81
C VAL A 7 -5.75 2.42 -10.41
N LEU A 8 -5.98 2.88 -11.63
CA LEU A 8 -5.10 3.87 -12.28
C LEU A 8 -5.07 5.18 -11.49
N ALA A 9 -6.22 5.63 -11.01
CA ALA A 9 -6.32 6.85 -10.20
C ALA A 9 -5.54 6.68 -8.88
N ALA A 10 -5.66 5.52 -8.25
CA ALA A 10 -4.92 5.21 -7.03
C ALA A 10 -3.40 5.22 -7.29
N ARG A 11 -2.95 4.65 -8.40
CA ARG A 11 -1.53 4.66 -8.78
C ARG A 11 -0.99 6.09 -8.90
N GLU A 12 -1.72 6.97 -9.56
CA GLU A 12 -1.34 8.38 -9.65
C GLU A 12 -1.29 9.04 -8.26
N ARG A 13 -2.25 8.72 -7.42
CA ARG A 13 -2.37 9.30 -6.08
C ARG A 13 -1.22 8.91 -5.17
N ILE A 14 -0.86 7.63 -5.12
CA ILE A 14 0.23 7.15 -4.26
C ILE A 14 1.62 7.52 -4.82
N GLY A 15 1.75 7.60 -6.14
CA GLY A 15 2.95 8.12 -6.81
C GLY A 15 4.25 7.49 -6.34
N ASP A 16 5.28 8.32 -6.21
CA ASP A 16 6.63 7.88 -5.83
C ASP A 16 6.80 7.60 -4.33
N ALA A 17 5.76 7.85 -3.54
CA ALA A 17 5.81 7.54 -2.11
C ALA A 17 5.79 6.03 -1.84
N ILE A 18 5.40 5.25 -2.84
CA ILE A 18 5.44 3.79 -2.78
C ILE A 18 6.54 3.31 -3.72
N TYR A 19 7.43 2.48 -3.18
CA TYR A 19 8.53 1.93 -3.96
C TYR A 19 8.00 1.08 -5.12
N TYR A 20 8.50 1.35 -6.33
CA TYR A 20 8.19 0.55 -7.51
C TYR A 20 8.95 -0.78 -7.42
N SER A 21 8.36 -1.75 -6.73
CA SER A 21 9.02 -3.00 -6.42
C SER A 21 9.17 -3.91 -7.65
N PRO A 22 10.22 -4.75 -7.69
CA PRO A 22 10.41 -5.71 -8.79
C PRO A 22 9.26 -6.71 -8.87
N CYS A 23 9.05 -7.23 -10.08
CA CYS A 23 8.03 -8.28 -10.31
C CYS A 23 8.60 -9.36 -11.24
N PRO A 24 9.65 -10.09 -10.81
CA PRO A 24 10.27 -11.11 -11.66
C PRO A 24 9.42 -12.37 -11.76
N GLN A 25 9.66 -13.13 -12.82
CA GLN A 25 9.06 -14.44 -12.97
C GLN A 25 9.66 -15.41 -11.93
N SER A 26 8.78 -16.17 -11.27
CA SER A 26 9.20 -17.26 -10.41
C SER A 26 9.30 -18.54 -11.24
N ILE A 27 10.51 -19.03 -11.41
CA ILE A 27 10.74 -20.25 -12.17
C ILE A 27 10.11 -21.46 -11.46
N SER A 28 10.32 -21.57 -10.15
CA SER A 28 9.80 -22.68 -9.35
C SER A 28 8.28 -22.74 -9.34
N LEU A 29 7.62 -21.63 -9.06
CA LEU A 29 6.15 -21.57 -9.03
C LEU A 29 5.56 -21.78 -10.42
N SER A 30 6.22 -21.28 -11.45
CA SER A 30 5.76 -21.47 -12.82
C SER A 30 5.82 -22.94 -13.22
N GLN A 31 6.87 -23.67 -12.83
CA GLN A 31 6.99 -25.09 -13.09
C GLN A 31 5.94 -25.91 -12.34
N ILE A 32 5.69 -25.60 -11.08
CA ILE A 32 4.72 -26.33 -10.25
C ILE A 32 3.30 -26.14 -10.77
N THR A 33 2.95 -24.94 -11.19
CA THR A 33 1.58 -24.60 -11.57
C THR A 33 1.28 -24.77 -13.05
N GLY A 34 2.31 -24.84 -13.90
CA GLY A 34 2.13 -24.85 -15.35
C GLY A 34 1.70 -23.48 -15.91
N CYS A 35 1.84 -22.42 -15.13
CA CYS A 35 1.52 -21.05 -15.52
C CYS A 35 2.76 -20.19 -15.47
N ASP A 36 2.71 -19.01 -16.08
CA ASP A 36 3.76 -18.00 -15.95
C ASP A 36 3.45 -17.15 -14.72
N ILE A 37 4.12 -17.44 -13.61
CA ILE A 37 3.90 -16.76 -12.32
C ILE A 37 4.95 -15.68 -12.12
N TYR A 38 4.49 -14.45 -11.90
CA TYR A 38 5.33 -13.30 -11.57
C TYR A 38 5.04 -12.86 -10.16
N CYS A 39 6.08 -12.63 -9.36
CA CYS A 39 5.95 -12.27 -7.94
C CYS A 39 6.28 -10.81 -7.73
N LYS A 40 5.28 -9.99 -7.40
CA LYS A 40 5.46 -8.60 -7.01
C LYS A 40 6.07 -8.56 -5.61
N MET A 41 7.33 -8.13 -5.50
CA MET A 41 8.12 -8.23 -4.26
C MET A 41 7.83 -7.07 -3.30
N ASP A 42 6.61 -6.97 -2.81
CA ASP A 42 6.22 -5.89 -1.91
C ASP A 42 6.75 -6.04 -0.47
N TYR A 43 7.40 -7.16 -0.14
CA TYR A 43 8.17 -7.24 1.10
C TYR A 43 9.38 -6.28 1.08
N LEU A 44 9.75 -5.76 -0.08
CA LEU A 44 10.81 -4.75 -0.23
C LEU A 44 10.32 -3.32 0.01
N GLN A 45 9.03 -3.12 0.24
CA GLN A 45 8.51 -1.81 0.61
C GLN A 45 9.12 -1.33 1.93
N ARG A 46 9.04 -0.02 2.21
CA ARG A 46 9.64 0.59 3.40
C ARG A 46 9.14 -0.03 4.70
N THR A 47 7.87 -0.42 4.74
CA THR A 47 7.28 -1.08 5.92
C THR A 47 7.29 -2.60 5.82
N GLY A 48 7.85 -3.15 4.75
CA GLY A 48 8.04 -4.59 4.56
C GLY A 48 6.84 -5.35 4.05
N SER A 49 5.76 -4.69 3.62
CA SER A 49 4.59 -5.35 3.09
C SER A 49 3.84 -4.47 2.07
N PHE A 50 2.87 -5.09 1.37
CA PHE A 50 2.03 -4.38 0.40
C PHE A 50 1.02 -3.44 1.06
N LYS A 51 0.83 -3.53 2.36
CA LYS A 51 -0.21 -2.77 3.08
C LYS A 51 -0.05 -1.25 2.98
N GLU A 52 1.16 -0.75 2.80
CA GLU A 52 1.37 0.69 2.70
C GLU A 52 0.73 1.30 1.45
N ARG A 53 0.48 0.51 0.40
CA ARG A 53 -0.24 0.98 -0.79
C ARG A 53 -1.63 1.46 -0.43
N GLY A 54 -2.41 0.59 0.20
CA GLY A 54 -3.78 0.92 0.62
C GLY A 54 -3.81 1.97 1.71
N ALA A 55 -2.90 1.91 2.67
CA ALA A 55 -2.81 2.89 3.74
C ALA A 55 -2.57 4.31 3.17
N ARG A 56 -1.56 4.46 2.32
CA ARG A 56 -1.27 5.75 1.69
C ARG A 56 -2.44 6.26 0.87
N ASN A 57 -3.02 5.40 0.04
CA ASN A 57 -4.16 5.77 -0.81
C ASN A 57 -5.34 6.26 0.03
N ALA A 58 -5.69 5.53 1.09
CA ALA A 58 -6.80 5.90 1.97
C ALA A 58 -6.54 7.24 2.67
N LEU A 59 -5.32 7.45 3.17
CA LEU A 59 -4.96 8.70 3.83
C LEU A 59 -5.05 9.91 2.90
N LEU A 60 -4.64 9.75 1.64
CA LEU A 60 -4.70 10.83 0.66
C LEU A 60 -6.11 11.19 0.24
N LEU A 61 -7.07 10.27 0.40
CA LEU A 61 -8.48 10.50 0.06
C LEU A 61 -9.26 11.20 1.15
N LEU A 62 -8.69 11.39 2.34
CA LEU A 62 -9.35 12.09 3.43
C LEU A 62 -9.47 13.58 3.13
N ASP A 63 -10.59 14.19 3.52
CA ASP A 63 -10.75 15.64 3.44
C ASP A 63 -9.99 16.34 4.59
N ALA A 64 -9.96 17.68 4.56
CA ALA A 64 -9.19 18.46 5.54
C ALA A 64 -9.64 18.21 6.98
N GLU A 65 -10.94 18.09 7.22
CA GLU A 65 -11.48 17.83 8.55
C GLU A 65 -11.11 16.44 9.04
N GLN A 66 -11.24 15.44 8.17
CA GLN A 66 -10.86 14.06 8.50
C GLN A 66 -9.37 13.93 8.81
N LYS A 67 -8.52 14.62 8.05
CA LYS A 67 -7.07 14.64 8.29
C LYS A 67 -6.76 15.24 9.65
N GLN A 68 -7.44 16.32 10.02
CA GLN A 68 -7.24 17.01 11.28
C GLN A 68 -7.62 16.13 12.48
N ARG A 69 -8.69 15.36 12.36
CA ARG A 69 -9.12 14.41 13.40
C ARG A 69 -8.17 13.21 13.51
N GLY A 70 -7.42 12.90 12.46
CA GLY A 70 -6.55 11.75 12.41
C GLY A 70 -7.28 10.46 12.11
N VAL A 71 -6.57 9.36 12.23
CA VAL A 71 -7.07 8.05 11.88
C VAL A 71 -6.82 7.04 12.99
N VAL A 72 -7.68 6.02 13.06
CA VAL A 72 -7.58 4.91 14.02
C VAL A 72 -7.71 3.61 13.24
N ALA A 73 -6.89 2.63 13.60
CA ALA A 73 -6.99 1.29 13.04
C ALA A 73 -6.73 0.25 14.12
N ALA A 74 -7.39 -0.89 14.00
CA ALA A 74 -7.19 -2.03 14.89
C ALA A 74 -6.30 -3.05 14.18
N SER A 75 -4.99 -2.92 14.37
CA SER A 75 -4.00 -3.82 13.77
C SER A 75 -2.74 -3.80 14.60
N ALA A 76 -2.15 -4.97 14.81
CA ALA A 76 -0.87 -5.10 15.50
C ALA A 76 0.29 -5.39 14.54
N GLY A 77 0.04 -5.37 13.23
CA GLY A 77 1.01 -5.80 12.23
C GLY A 77 1.20 -4.82 11.07
N ASN A 78 1.22 -5.36 9.87
CA ASN A 78 1.62 -4.64 8.67
C ASN A 78 0.74 -3.45 8.32
N HIS A 79 -0.57 -3.55 8.56
CA HIS A 79 -1.46 -2.40 8.30
C HIS A 79 -1.17 -1.25 9.26
N ALA A 80 -0.91 -1.55 10.54
CA ALA A 80 -0.53 -0.54 11.52
C ALA A 80 0.78 0.16 11.12
N LEU A 81 1.77 -0.59 10.66
CA LEU A 81 3.05 -0.03 10.19
C LEU A 81 2.84 0.89 8.98
N GLY A 82 2.06 0.44 8.00
CA GLY A 82 1.77 1.25 6.81
C GLY A 82 1.06 2.54 7.16
N LEU A 83 0.06 2.46 8.02
CA LEU A 83 -0.70 3.63 8.45
C LEU A 83 0.16 4.61 9.23
N ALA A 84 0.96 4.12 10.17
CA ALA A 84 1.84 4.96 10.99
C ALA A 84 2.90 5.66 10.14
N TYR A 85 3.55 4.92 9.25
CA TYR A 85 4.60 5.47 8.39
C TYR A 85 4.06 6.55 7.47
N HIS A 86 3.01 6.25 6.72
CA HIS A 86 2.46 7.21 5.76
C HIS A 86 1.68 8.34 6.43
N GLY A 87 1.07 8.08 7.58
CA GLY A 87 0.47 9.14 8.40
C GLY A 87 1.51 10.14 8.86
N GLN A 88 2.67 9.67 9.30
CA GLN A 88 3.77 10.54 9.69
C GLN A 88 4.30 11.35 8.50
N GLN A 89 4.49 10.73 7.34
CA GLN A 89 4.93 11.43 6.14
C GLN A 89 3.96 12.52 5.72
N LEU A 90 2.68 12.29 5.86
CA LEU A 90 1.63 13.24 5.50
C LEU A 90 1.32 14.22 6.65
N ALA A 91 2.02 14.09 7.77
CA ALA A 91 2.00 14.98 8.93
C ALA A 91 0.61 15.14 9.57
N PHE A 92 -0.13 14.01 9.74
CA PHE A 92 -1.37 14.05 10.49
C PHE A 92 -1.49 12.86 11.46
N PRO A 93 -2.32 12.99 12.52
CA PRO A 93 -2.38 11.99 13.60
C PRO A 93 -2.85 10.62 13.12
N SER A 94 -2.26 9.55 13.68
CA SER A 94 -2.69 8.18 13.44
C SER A 94 -2.57 7.36 14.72
N ARG A 95 -3.45 6.37 14.89
CA ARG A 95 -3.42 5.40 15.99
C ARG A 95 -3.75 4.02 15.49
N SER A 96 -3.17 3.04 16.12
CA SER A 96 -3.51 1.65 15.88
C SER A 96 -3.77 0.89 17.18
#